data_e7acc9503c4f18472b59d2364f0cb3eb
#
_entry.id   e7acc9503c4f18472b59d2364f0cb3eb
#
_cell.length_a   1.000
_cell.length_b   1.000
_cell.length_c   1.000
_cell.angle_alpha   90.00
_cell.angle_beta   90.00
_cell.angle_gamma   90.00
#
_symmetry.space_group_name_H-M   'P 1'
#
loop_
_entity.id
_entity.type
_entity.pdbx_description
1 polymer ?
#
loop_
_entity_poly.entity_id
_entity_poly.type
_entity_poly.pdbx_seq_one_letter_code
_entity_poly.pdbx_strand_id
1 'polypeptide(L)'
;MHAVKVPVVRRWCYYIYFEHVQPNATFIHCELRTKWSKQVKRELQDGWHLLRLCHRGPIHALHDPSDQKHRKFLEMFGFKYQRDLSEKTHVWVWEDNNG
;
A
#
# COMPACT_ATOMS: atom_id res chain seq x y z
N MET A 1 2.83 -11.22 19.91
CA MET A 1 2.00 -11.69 18.79
C MET A 1 2.56 -11.15 17.49
N HIS A 2 2.77 -12.00 16.54
CA HIS A 2 3.36 -11.59 15.27
C HIS A 2 2.28 -11.27 14.25
N ALA A 3 2.41 -10.12 13.61
CA ALA A 3 1.57 -9.79 12.47
C ALA A 3 2.00 -10.65 11.27
N VAL A 4 1.05 -11.20 10.54
CA VAL A 4 1.32 -12.05 9.39
C VAL A 4 0.94 -11.32 8.12
N LYS A 5 1.84 -11.33 7.15
CA LYS A 5 1.58 -10.80 5.81
C LYS A 5 0.87 -11.86 4.98
N VAL A 6 -0.31 -11.51 4.49
CA VAL A 6 -1.11 -12.41 3.67
C VAL A 6 -1.12 -11.90 2.23
N PRO A 7 -0.70 -12.72 1.25
CA PRO A 7 -0.77 -12.28 -0.14
C PRO A 7 -2.23 -12.16 -0.58
N VAL A 8 -2.57 -10.98 -1.11
CA VAL A 8 -3.94 -10.70 -1.58
C VAL A 8 -4.02 -10.51 -3.09
N VAL A 9 -2.90 -10.13 -3.71
CA VAL A 9 -2.80 -10.06 -5.18
C VAL A 9 -1.45 -10.62 -5.59
N ARG A 10 -1.46 -11.53 -6.57
CA ARG A 10 -0.24 -12.07 -7.18
C ARG A 10 -0.32 -11.93 -8.68
N ARG A 11 0.58 -11.14 -9.24
CA ARG A 11 0.72 -10.96 -10.69
C ARG A 11 2.14 -11.27 -11.10
N TRP A 12 2.38 -11.43 -12.40
CA TRP A 12 3.72 -11.72 -12.92
C TRP A 12 4.74 -10.64 -12.55
N CYS A 13 4.28 -9.39 -12.38
CA CYS A 13 5.17 -8.24 -12.16
C CYS A 13 5.15 -7.71 -10.73
N TYR A 14 4.20 -8.12 -9.89
CA TYR A 14 4.15 -7.66 -8.50
C TYR A 14 3.33 -8.59 -7.62
N TYR A 15 3.59 -8.52 -6.31
CA TYR A 15 2.75 -9.13 -5.28
C TYR A 15 2.31 -8.03 -4.33
N ILE A 16 1.07 -8.10 -3.86
CA ILE A 16 0.56 -7.25 -2.79
C ILE A 16 0.20 -8.11 -1.59
N TYR A 17 0.61 -7.68 -0.42
CA TYR A 17 0.33 -8.34 0.85
C TYR A 17 -0.45 -7.40 1.75
N PHE A 18 -1.37 -7.95 2.53
CA PHE A 18 -1.96 -7.24 3.65
C PHE A 18 -1.36 -7.77 4.94
N GLU A 19 -1.13 -6.86 5.87
CA GLU A 19 -0.70 -7.17 7.23
C GLU A 19 -1.71 -6.56 8.18
N HIS A 20 -2.41 -7.41 8.94
CA HIS A 20 -3.39 -6.94 9.91
C HIS A 20 -2.70 -6.75 11.26
N VAL A 21 -2.71 -5.52 11.74
CA VAL A 21 -2.07 -5.12 12.99
C VAL A 21 -3.15 -4.72 13.98
N GLN A 22 -3.09 -5.30 15.19
CA GLN A 22 -4.06 -4.99 16.24
C GLN A 22 -3.97 -3.51 16.63
N PRO A 23 -5.11 -2.87 17.01
CA PRO A 23 -6.41 -3.49 17.14
C PRO A 23 -7.20 -3.61 15.84
N ASN A 24 -7.06 -2.71 14.87
CA ASN A 24 -7.87 -2.72 13.65
C ASN A 24 -7.21 -1.99 12.49
N ALA A 25 -5.91 -2.19 12.30
CA ALA A 25 -5.20 -1.55 11.20
C ALA A 25 -4.80 -2.58 10.15
N THR A 26 -5.03 -2.25 8.88
CA THR A 26 -4.57 -3.05 7.74
C THR A 26 -3.47 -2.27 7.04
N PHE A 27 -2.29 -2.87 6.93
CA PHE A 27 -1.15 -2.31 6.23
C PHE A 27 -0.95 -3.04 4.92
N ILE A 28 -0.60 -2.29 3.88
CA ILE A 28 -0.31 -2.83 2.55
C ILE A 28 1.19 -2.87 2.33
N HIS A 29 1.65 -3.94 1.70
CA HIS A 29 3.04 -4.08 1.26
C HIS A 29 3.01 -4.50 -0.20
N CYS A 30 3.85 -3.87 -1.02
CA CYS A 30 3.96 -4.20 -2.43
C CYS A 30 5.39 -4.61 -2.74
N GLU A 31 5.53 -5.75 -3.41
CA GLU A 31 6.82 -6.26 -3.85
C GLU A 31 6.83 -6.31 -5.37
N LEU A 32 7.70 -5.51 -5.99
CA LEU A 32 7.87 -5.54 -7.44
C LEU A 32 8.73 -6.76 -7.81
N ARG A 33 8.24 -7.53 -8.80
CA ARG A 33 8.92 -8.73 -9.28
C ARG A 33 9.70 -8.49 -10.56
N THR A 34 9.62 -7.29 -11.10
CA THR A 34 10.30 -6.90 -12.33
C THR A 34 10.61 -5.40 -12.28
N LYS A 35 11.34 -4.92 -13.27
CA LYS A 35 11.65 -3.49 -13.36
C LYS A 35 10.39 -2.68 -13.60
N TRP A 36 10.36 -1.48 -13.04
CA TRP A 36 9.27 -0.56 -13.23
C TRP A 36 9.14 -0.17 -14.70
N SER A 37 7.90 -0.15 -15.20
CA SER A 37 7.57 0.27 -16.55
C SER A 37 6.16 0.80 -16.59
N LYS A 38 5.76 1.39 -17.71
CA LYS A 38 4.38 1.86 -17.89
C LYS A 38 3.38 0.70 -17.82
N GLN A 39 3.79 -0.48 -18.31
CA GLN A 39 2.94 -1.66 -18.22
C GLN A 39 2.77 -2.12 -16.79
N VAL A 40 3.84 -2.15 -16.00
CA VAL A 40 3.78 -2.49 -14.58
C VAL A 40 2.89 -1.51 -13.83
N LYS A 41 3.03 -0.22 -14.11
CA LYS A 41 2.19 0.82 -13.51
C LYS A 41 0.71 0.56 -13.79
N ARG A 42 0.37 0.23 -15.03
CA ARG A 42 -1.02 -0.05 -15.44
C ARG A 42 -1.57 -1.28 -14.72
N GLU A 43 -0.77 -2.36 -14.70
CA GLU A 43 -1.16 -3.59 -14.00
C GLU A 43 -1.40 -3.34 -12.52
N LEU A 44 -0.53 -2.53 -11.90
CA LEU A 44 -0.63 -2.21 -10.49
C LEU A 44 -1.85 -1.34 -10.21
N GLN A 45 -2.14 -0.38 -11.08
CA GLN A 45 -3.34 0.47 -10.94
C GLN A 45 -4.61 -0.36 -11.05
N ASP A 46 -4.65 -1.32 -11.98
CA ASP A 46 -5.81 -2.21 -12.14
C ASP A 46 -5.98 -3.10 -10.90
N GLY A 47 -4.90 -3.67 -10.39
CA GLY A 47 -4.94 -4.49 -9.18
C GLY A 47 -5.36 -3.69 -7.95
N TRP A 48 -4.86 -2.46 -7.83
CA TRP A 48 -5.25 -1.56 -6.75
C TRP A 48 -6.72 -1.19 -6.81
N HIS A 49 -7.23 -0.93 -8.02
CA HIS A 49 -8.63 -0.61 -8.21
C HIS A 49 -9.54 -1.77 -7.74
N LEU A 50 -9.22 -2.99 -8.12
CA LEU A 50 -9.97 -4.17 -7.69
C LEU A 50 -9.87 -4.36 -6.18
N LEU A 51 -8.70 -4.17 -5.62
CA LEU A 51 -8.47 -4.33 -4.19
C LEU A 51 -9.32 -3.36 -3.37
N ARG A 52 -9.44 -2.11 -3.81
CA ARG A 52 -10.28 -1.11 -3.15
C ARG A 52 -11.76 -1.51 -3.17
N LEU A 53 -12.22 -2.15 -4.24
CA LEU A 53 -13.60 -2.60 -4.33
C LEU A 53 -13.90 -3.76 -3.37
N CYS A 54 -12.90 -4.57 -3.06
CA CYS A 54 -13.06 -5.76 -2.22
C CYS A 54 -12.80 -5.50 -0.74
N HIS A 55 -11.99 -4.47 -0.43
CA HIS A 55 -11.61 -4.18 0.95
C HIS A 55 -12.42 -3.02 1.50
N ARG A 56 -12.93 -3.19 2.72
CA ARG A 56 -13.64 -2.13 3.43
C ARG A 56 -12.72 -1.54 4.49
N GLY A 57 -12.80 -0.21 4.63
CA GLY A 57 -12.05 0.51 5.65
C GLY A 57 -10.70 1.01 5.14
N PRO A 58 -9.99 1.75 5.99
CA PRO A 58 -8.72 2.36 5.61
C PRO A 58 -7.63 1.34 5.34
N ILE A 59 -6.74 1.67 4.42
CA ILE A 59 -5.53 0.89 4.15
C ILE A 59 -4.34 1.77 4.46
N HIS A 60 -3.43 1.27 5.28
CA HIS A 60 -2.25 2.01 5.73
C HIS A 60 -1.00 1.53 5.00
N ALA A 61 -0.02 2.41 4.89
CA ALA A 61 1.29 2.08 4.34
C ALA A 61 2.38 2.70 5.20
N LEU A 62 3.48 1.98 5.38
CA LEU A 62 4.66 2.53 6.02
C LEU A 62 5.53 3.21 4.97
N HIS A 63 6.11 4.34 5.32
CA HIS A 63 6.90 5.16 4.41
C HIS A 63 8.14 5.72 5.10
N ASP A 64 9.29 5.56 4.46
CA ASP A 64 10.52 6.23 4.86
C ASP A 64 10.51 7.63 4.24
N PRO A 65 10.50 8.71 5.03
CA PRO A 65 10.40 10.06 4.49
C PRO A 65 11.57 10.46 3.59
N SER A 66 12.68 9.74 3.63
CA SER A 66 13.81 10.01 2.74
C SER A 66 13.61 9.41 1.35
N ASP A 67 12.64 8.53 1.16
CA ASP A 67 12.40 7.82 -0.10
C ASP A 67 11.41 8.60 -0.96
N GLN A 68 11.92 9.45 -1.84
CA GLN A 68 11.11 10.31 -2.70
C GLN A 68 10.31 9.50 -3.75
N LYS A 69 10.87 8.42 -4.24
CA LYS A 69 10.18 7.57 -5.24
C LYS A 69 8.98 6.89 -4.61
N HIS A 70 9.13 6.38 -3.40
CA HIS A 70 8.04 5.75 -2.68
C HIS A 70 6.94 6.76 -2.33
N ARG A 71 7.32 7.98 -1.98
CA ARG A 71 6.36 9.05 -1.73
C ARG A 71 5.49 9.32 -2.95
N LYS A 72 6.12 9.48 -4.12
CA LYS A 72 5.38 9.70 -5.38
C LYS A 72 4.45 8.53 -5.68
N PHE A 73 4.90 7.30 -5.40
CA PHE A 73 4.12 6.10 -5.57
C PHE A 73 2.86 6.15 -4.68
N LEU A 74 3.02 6.48 -3.40
CA LEU A 74 1.89 6.57 -2.48
C LEU A 74 0.90 7.65 -2.90
N GLU A 75 1.39 8.83 -3.29
CA GLU A 75 0.54 9.93 -3.75
C GLU A 75 -0.24 9.54 -5.01
N MET A 76 0.40 8.83 -5.93
CA MET A 76 -0.22 8.37 -7.16
C MET A 76 -1.41 7.46 -6.89
N PHE A 77 -1.34 6.65 -5.83
CA PHE A 77 -2.42 5.72 -5.46
C PHE A 77 -3.41 6.32 -4.47
N GLY A 78 -3.30 7.60 -4.15
CA GLY A 78 -4.26 8.30 -3.32
C GLY A 78 -4.01 8.22 -1.83
N PHE A 79 -2.85 7.77 -1.42
CA PHE A 79 -2.47 7.78 0.00
C PHE A 79 -2.11 9.17 0.45
N LYS A 80 -2.37 9.45 1.72
CA LYS A 80 -2.03 10.73 2.36
C LYS A 80 -1.28 10.48 3.65
N TYR A 81 -0.36 11.37 3.97
CA TYR A 81 0.35 11.34 5.24
C TYR A 81 -0.64 11.38 6.40
N GLN A 82 -0.45 10.53 7.40
CA GLN A 82 -1.29 10.48 8.58
C GLN A 82 -0.54 10.90 9.83
N ARG A 83 0.60 10.28 10.12
CA ARG A 83 1.38 10.55 11.32
C ARG A 83 2.79 9.96 11.22
N ASP A 84 3.66 10.42 12.11
CA ASP A 84 4.97 9.82 12.30
C ASP A 84 4.84 8.62 13.25
N LEU A 85 5.45 7.52 12.89
CA LEU A 85 5.62 6.39 13.78
C LEU A 85 6.96 6.51 14.52
N SER A 86 7.98 7.00 13.82
CA SER A 86 9.31 7.30 14.33
C SER A 86 9.95 8.36 13.44
N GLU A 87 11.20 8.75 13.74
CA GLU A 87 11.93 9.70 12.90
C GLU A 87 12.13 9.21 11.47
N LYS A 88 12.18 7.89 11.28
CA LYS A 88 12.48 7.26 9.99
C LYS A 88 11.29 6.57 9.35
N THR A 89 10.14 6.59 10.01
CA THR A 89 8.98 5.87 9.51
C THR A 89 7.72 6.69 9.71
N HIS A 90 7.04 6.97 8.60
CA HIS A 90 5.73 7.64 8.59
C HIS A 90 4.65 6.64 8.26
N VAL A 91 3.44 6.91 8.74
CA VAL A 91 2.24 6.15 8.36
C VAL A 91 1.44 7.00 7.40
N TRP A 92 1.13 6.43 6.25
CA TRP A 92 0.26 7.03 5.25
C TRP A 92 -1.02 6.20 5.17
N VAL A 93 -2.11 6.83 4.79
CA VAL A 93 -3.42 6.16 4.78
C VAL A 93 -4.17 6.47 3.50
N TRP A 94 -4.84 5.45 2.98
CA TRP A 94 -5.86 5.60 1.94
C TRP A 94 -7.22 5.35 2.58
N GLU A 95 -8.15 6.27 2.39
CA GLU A 95 -9.51 6.15 2.88
C GLU A 95 -10.49 6.39 1.73
N ASP A 96 -11.60 5.64 1.75
CA ASP A 96 -12.66 5.86 0.80
C ASP A 96 -13.51 7.04 1.29
N ASN A 97 -13.37 8.17 0.61
CA ASN A 97 -14.08 9.40 0.97
C ASN A 97 -15.47 9.52 0.34
N ASN A 98 -15.90 8.50 -0.37
CA ASN A 98 -17.22 8.48 -1.00
C ASN A 98 -18.25 7.76 -0.15
N GLY A 99 -17.95 7.69 1.13
CA GLY A 99 -18.80 6.98 2.09
C GLY A 99 -20.17 7.53 2.28
#